data_e598949ffce1d908c399a45d5bfe245b
#
_entry.id   e598949ffce1d908c399a45d5bfe245b
#
_cell.length_a   1.000
_cell.length_b   1.000
_cell.length_c   1.000
_cell.angle_alpha   90.00
_cell.angle_beta   90.00
_cell.angle_gamma   90.00
#
_symmetry.space_group_name_H-M   'P 1'
#
loop_
_entity.id
_entity.type
_entity.pdbx_description
1 polymer ?
#
loop_
_entity_poly.entity_id
_entity_poly.type
_entity_poly.pdbx_seq_one_letter_code
_entity_poly.pdbx_strand_id
1 'polypeptide(L)'
;MTAIALVKPRAAPTRYPGCGVCLGRGFTFCDLIADMTPPGHRGRPLPQEARKVAARRTIFRAHDDLDYVPIICSGWAMTSMMLSDGSRQILHFLLPGDIVLSALLFEPKPTVSVEAITDVTYRVFNRADLRERLFSKADLAEKLAVLWTESKRRADELIVDLGRRGAPERVARLLLTLVERLQTRDMTSGGPFEVDFPLRQHHIADAVGLTPVHVSKLLSDFRRNGLIRLSERALVILDPDRLRALSKLR
;
A
#
# COMPACT_ATOMS: atom_id res chain seq x y z
N MET A 1 24.33 -19.77 10.71
CA MET A 1 24.24 -18.36 10.30
C MET A 1 24.39 -18.31 8.78
N THR A 2 23.29 -18.41 8.06
CA THR A 2 23.30 -18.46 6.58
C THR A 2 22.93 -17.04 6.10
N ALA A 3 23.90 -16.36 5.50
CA ALA A 3 23.73 -15.03 4.95
C ALA A 3 22.70 -15.08 3.81
N ILE A 4 21.60 -14.37 3.97
CA ILE A 4 20.64 -14.10 2.89
C ILE A 4 21.37 -13.18 1.91
N ALA A 5 21.67 -13.72 0.72
CA ALA A 5 22.29 -12.97 -0.36
C ALA A 5 21.41 -11.78 -0.74
N LEU A 6 21.92 -10.58 -0.52
CA LEU A 6 21.33 -9.33 -0.99
C LEU A 6 21.25 -9.39 -2.53
N VAL A 7 20.04 -9.53 -3.05
CA VAL A 7 19.76 -9.42 -4.48
C VAL A 7 20.17 -8.02 -4.92
N LYS A 8 21.19 -7.96 -5.81
CA LYS A 8 21.65 -6.69 -6.41
C LYS A 8 20.46 -5.94 -7.04
N PRO A 9 20.36 -4.60 -6.87
CA PRO A 9 19.31 -3.83 -7.50
C PRO A 9 19.41 -3.97 -9.02
N ARG A 10 18.36 -4.52 -9.63
CA ARG A 10 18.18 -4.52 -11.08
C ARG A 10 18.01 -3.07 -11.55
N ALA A 11 18.54 -2.77 -12.76
CA ALA A 11 18.31 -1.50 -13.45
C ALA A 11 16.80 -1.15 -13.43
N ALA A 12 16.49 0.17 -13.33
CA ALA A 12 15.12 0.66 -13.28
C ALA A 12 14.28 -0.01 -14.38
N PRO A 13 13.12 -0.59 -14.04
CA PRO A 13 12.31 -1.32 -15.00
C PRO A 13 11.90 -0.38 -16.13
N THR A 14 11.99 -0.87 -17.36
CA THR A 14 11.51 -0.20 -18.57
C THR A 14 10.03 0.11 -18.37
N ARG A 15 9.70 1.40 -18.42
CA ARG A 15 8.36 1.93 -18.20
C ARG A 15 7.35 1.28 -19.14
N TYR A 16 6.21 0.86 -18.60
CA TYR A 16 5.08 0.44 -19.40
C TYR A 16 4.64 1.62 -20.30
N PRO A 17 4.41 1.44 -21.63
CA PRO A 17 4.00 2.51 -22.52
C PRO A 17 2.76 3.22 -21.98
N GLY A 18 2.85 4.53 -21.76
CA GLY A 18 1.76 5.34 -21.21
C GLY A 18 1.68 5.38 -19.68
N CYS A 19 2.59 4.75 -18.94
CA CYS A 19 2.75 4.95 -17.53
C CYS A 19 3.67 6.16 -17.28
N GLY A 20 3.14 7.22 -16.67
CA GLY A 20 3.96 8.27 -16.06
C GLY A 20 4.86 7.68 -14.97
N VAL A 21 5.70 8.47 -14.37
CA VAL A 21 6.64 8.03 -13.33
C VAL A 21 5.88 7.33 -12.19
N CYS A 22 5.89 6.00 -12.16
CA CYS A 22 5.46 5.27 -11.00
C CYS A 22 6.55 5.42 -9.94
N LEU A 23 6.26 6.10 -8.85
CA LEU A 23 7.19 6.30 -7.74
C LEU A 23 7.25 5.07 -6.81
N GLY A 24 6.51 4.01 -7.11
CA GLY A 24 6.58 2.75 -6.38
C GLY A 24 7.95 2.12 -6.55
N ARG A 25 8.76 2.13 -5.51
CA ARG A 25 10.06 1.49 -5.48
C ARG A 25 9.98 0.28 -4.55
N GLY A 26 10.31 -0.84 -5.07
CA GLY A 26 10.17 -2.16 -4.51
C GLY A 26 9.60 -3.06 -5.59
N PHE A 27 9.51 -4.35 -5.36
CA PHE A 27 8.78 -5.24 -6.26
C PHE A 27 7.28 -5.00 -6.06
N THR A 28 6.65 -4.36 -7.04
CA THR A 28 5.23 -4.01 -7.03
C THR A 28 4.46 -4.84 -8.06
N PHE A 29 3.14 -4.79 -8.02
CA PHE A 29 2.33 -5.44 -9.05
C PHE A 29 2.52 -4.78 -10.43
N CYS A 30 2.90 -3.50 -10.48
CA CYS A 30 3.28 -2.84 -11.74
C CYS A 30 4.53 -3.47 -12.36
N ASP A 31 5.51 -3.88 -11.54
CA ASP A 31 6.71 -4.57 -12.04
C ASP A 31 6.35 -5.94 -12.62
N LEU A 32 5.42 -6.65 -11.96
CA LEU A 32 4.91 -7.92 -12.46
C LEU A 32 4.23 -7.76 -13.83
N ILE A 33 3.42 -6.71 -14.01
CA ILE A 33 2.79 -6.40 -15.30
C ILE A 33 3.81 -6.01 -16.36
N ALA A 34 4.85 -5.26 -16.01
CA ALA A 34 5.94 -4.90 -16.92
C ALA A 34 6.68 -6.16 -17.41
N ASP A 35 6.90 -7.12 -16.53
CA ASP A 35 7.52 -8.42 -16.89
C ASP A 35 6.63 -9.28 -17.82
N MET A 36 5.31 -9.08 -17.81
CA MET A 36 4.39 -9.74 -18.74
C MET A 36 4.49 -9.22 -20.17
N THR A 37 5.00 -7.99 -20.36
CA THR A 37 5.12 -7.33 -21.65
C THR A 37 6.53 -6.76 -21.84
N PRO A 38 7.58 -7.60 -21.95
CA PRO A 38 8.94 -7.11 -22.11
C PRO A 38 9.10 -6.36 -23.44
N PRO A 39 9.96 -5.30 -23.47
CA PRO A 39 10.25 -4.55 -24.68
C PRO A 39 10.80 -5.47 -25.76
N GLY A 40 10.25 -5.37 -26.97
CA GLY A 40 10.68 -6.15 -28.14
C GLY A 40 9.92 -7.47 -28.35
N HIS A 41 9.04 -7.89 -27.46
CA HIS A 41 8.16 -9.03 -27.70
C HIS A 41 6.94 -8.60 -28.53
N ARG A 42 6.63 -9.37 -29.60
CA ARG A 42 5.45 -9.17 -30.48
C ARG A 42 4.10 -9.52 -29.81
N GLY A 43 4.09 -9.61 -28.45
CA GLY A 43 2.88 -9.87 -27.69
C GLY A 43 1.98 -8.63 -27.65
N ARG A 44 0.67 -8.83 -27.84
CA ARG A 44 -0.35 -7.77 -27.69
C ARG A 44 -0.29 -7.22 -26.26
N PRO A 45 -0.16 -5.89 -26.06
CA PRO A 45 -0.22 -5.29 -24.73
C PRO A 45 -1.52 -5.69 -24.03
N LEU A 46 -1.47 -5.83 -22.69
CA LEU A 46 -2.71 -5.99 -21.91
C LEU A 46 -3.61 -4.78 -22.14
N PRO A 47 -4.85 -4.98 -22.59
CA PRO A 47 -5.80 -3.89 -22.64
C PRO A 47 -5.96 -3.25 -21.27
N GLN A 48 -5.87 -1.93 -21.20
CA GLN A 48 -5.97 -1.20 -19.95
C GLN A 48 -6.63 0.15 -20.19
N GLU A 49 -7.42 0.58 -19.24
CA GLU A 49 -8.07 1.88 -19.21
C GLU A 49 -7.59 2.64 -17.97
N ALA A 50 -7.28 3.93 -18.14
CA ALA A 50 -6.97 4.80 -17.01
C ALA A 50 -8.25 5.49 -16.53
N ARG A 51 -8.53 5.39 -15.24
CA ARG A 51 -9.67 6.02 -14.57
C ARG A 51 -9.17 6.99 -13.50
N LYS A 52 -9.95 8.06 -13.30
CA LYS A 52 -9.67 9.06 -12.27
C LYS A 52 -10.86 9.15 -11.32
N VAL A 53 -10.56 9.31 -10.04
CA VAL A 53 -11.58 9.52 -9.01
C VAL A 53 -11.09 10.62 -8.07
N ALA A 54 -11.99 11.54 -7.71
CA ALA A 54 -11.70 12.63 -6.80
C ALA A 54 -11.58 12.13 -5.35
N ALA A 55 -10.85 12.87 -4.54
CA ALA A 55 -10.71 12.61 -3.11
C ALA A 55 -12.07 12.38 -2.43
N ARG A 56 -12.13 11.48 -1.48
CA ARG A 56 -13.32 11.10 -0.71
C ARG A 56 -14.45 10.47 -1.53
N ARG A 57 -14.15 9.95 -2.71
CA ARG A 57 -15.11 9.21 -3.54
C ARG A 57 -14.78 7.73 -3.52
N THR A 58 -15.82 6.92 -3.57
CA THR A 58 -15.72 5.46 -3.66
C THR A 58 -15.21 5.05 -5.04
N ILE A 59 -14.23 4.15 -5.07
CA ILE A 59 -13.76 3.50 -6.30
C ILE A 59 -14.69 2.32 -6.61
N PHE A 60 -14.97 1.47 -5.61
CA PHE A 60 -16.04 0.46 -5.63
C PHE A 60 -16.47 0.09 -4.21
N ARG A 61 -17.62 -0.50 -4.08
CA ARG A 61 -18.18 -0.98 -2.80
C ARG A 61 -18.00 -2.48 -2.65
N ALA A 62 -18.07 -2.93 -1.40
CA ALA A 62 -18.22 -4.36 -1.13
C ALA A 62 -19.43 -4.91 -1.90
N HIS A 63 -19.25 -6.11 -2.46
CA HIS A 63 -20.22 -6.85 -3.24
C HIS A 63 -20.58 -6.29 -4.63
N ASP A 64 -19.95 -5.19 -5.08
CA ASP A 64 -20.04 -4.78 -6.50
C ASP A 64 -19.51 -5.91 -7.38
N ASP A 65 -20.13 -6.11 -8.55
CA ASP A 65 -19.66 -7.11 -9.52
C ASP A 65 -18.62 -6.47 -10.45
N LEU A 66 -17.38 -6.93 -10.34
CA LEU A 66 -16.23 -6.36 -11.05
C LEU A 66 -15.64 -7.40 -12.01
N ASP A 67 -15.52 -7.06 -13.28
CA ASP A 67 -14.83 -7.85 -14.30
C ASP A 67 -13.37 -7.44 -14.52
N TYR A 68 -12.89 -6.50 -13.73
CA TYR A 68 -11.56 -5.90 -13.84
C TYR A 68 -10.79 -5.92 -12.51
N VAL A 69 -9.48 -5.78 -12.64
CA VAL A 69 -8.54 -5.64 -11.50
C VAL A 69 -7.92 -4.25 -11.56
N PRO A 70 -8.15 -3.39 -10.55
CA PRO A 70 -7.59 -2.05 -10.52
C PRO A 70 -6.21 -2.01 -9.85
N ILE A 71 -5.33 -1.14 -10.36
CA ILE A 71 -3.99 -0.86 -9.84
C ILE A 71 -3.84 0.64 -9.66
N ILE A 72 -3.40 1.07 -8.49
CA ILE A 72 -3.19 2.49 -8.19
C ILE A 72 -1.97 3.01 -8.95
N CYS A 73 -2.14 4.10 -9.70
CA CYS A 73 -1.05 4.77 -10.42
C CYS A 73 -0.58 6.04 -9.72
N SER A 74 -1.50 6.79 -9.10
CA SER A 74 -1.17 7.98 -8.32
C SER A 74 -2.22 8.24 -7.25
N GLY A 75 -1.84 8.99 -6.22
CA GLY A 75 -2.70 9.30 -5.09
C GLY A 75 -2.73 8.17 -4.04
N TRP A 76 -3.59 8.37 -3.04
CA TRP A 76 -3.79 7.46 -1.92
C TRP A 76 -5.24 6.98 -1.89
N ALA A 77 -5.43 5.69 -1.67
CA ALA A 77 -6.73 5.10 -1.40
C ALA A 77 -6.67 4.21 -0.15
N MET A 78 -7.80 3.69 0.27
CA MET A 78 -7.88 2.76 1.39
C MET A 78 -8.89 1.66 1.10
N THR A 79 -8.64 0.47 1.61
CA THR A 79 -9.63 -0.59 1.73
C THR A 79 -10.20 -0.59 3.13
N SER A 80 -11.51 -0.74 3.26
CA SER A 80 -12.17 -0.73 4.55
C SER A 80 -13.39 -1.65 4.60
N MET A 81 -13.72 -2.07 5.83
CA MET A 81 -14.98 -2.73 6.16
C MET A 81 -15.78 -1.82 7.07
N MET A 82 -17.07 -1.74 6.80
CA MET A 82 -18.05 -1.05 7.66
C MET A 82 -18.75 -2.08 8.52
N LEU A 83 -18.82 -1.84 9.81
CA LEU A 83 -19.57 -2.68 10.74
C LEU A 83 -21.04 -2.21 10.85
N SER A 84 -21.89 -3.05 11.41
CA SER A 84 -23.33 -2.78 11.54
C SER A 84 -23.66 -1.57 12.44
N ASP A 85 -22.76 -1.21 13.35
CA ASP A 85 -22.87 -0.04 14.22
C ASP A 85 -22.41 1.28 13.55
N GLY A 86 -21.99 1.21 12.27
CA GLY A 86 -21.46 2.34 11.52
C GLY A 86 -19.98 2.62 11.75
N SER A 87 -19.30 1.87 12.61
CA SER A 87 -17.86 1.96 12.76
C SER A 87 -17.13 1.41 11.53
N ARG A 88 -15.97 1.97 11.22
CA ARG A 88 -15.17 1.58 10.07
C ARG A 88 -13.82 1.05 10.52
N GLN A 89 -13.39 -0.07 9.94
CA GLN A 89 -12.03 -0.56 10.06
C GLN A 89 -11.33 -0.39 8.71
N ILE A 90 -10.26 0.40 8.67
CA ILE A 90 -9.34 0.45 7.52
C ILE A 90 -8.41 -0.75 7.63
N LEU A 91 -8.34 -1.53 6.55
CA LEU A 91 -7.50 -2.71 6.46
C LEU A 91 -6.15 -2.40 5.82
N HIS A 92 -6.16 -1.60 4.74
CA HIS A 92 -4.94 -1.23 4.03
C HIS A 92 -5.04 0.20 3.49
N PHE A 93 -3.91 0.90 3.51
CA PHE A 93 -3.68 2.08 2.70
C PHE A 93 -3.03 1.64 1.38
N LEU A 94 -3.64 2.06 0.28
CA LEU A 94 -3.21 1.76 -1.07
C LEU A 94 -2.40 2.92 -1.63
N LEU A 95 -1.20 2.61 -2.12
CA LEU A 95 -0.21 3.54 -2.65
C LEU A 95 0.05 3.26 -4.12
N PRO A 96 0.70 4.17 -4.86
CA PRO A 96 1.07 3.92 -6.26
C PRO A 96 1.87 2.62 -6.42
N GLY A 97 1.43 1.78 -7.36
CA GLY A 97 1.98 0.44 -7.61
C GLY A 97 1.22 -0.70 -6.93
N ASP A 98 0.33 -0.41 -5.99
CA ASP A 98 -0.47 -1.45 -5.34
C ASP A 98 -1.59 -1.95 -6.25
N ILE A 99 -1.76 -3.28 -6.27
CA ILE A 99 -3.02 -3.89 -6.70
C ILE A 99 -4.07 -3.62 -5.62
N VAL A 100 -5.22 -3.13 -6.04
CA VAL A 100 -6.24 -2.73 -5.05
C VAL A 100 -6.73 -3.91 -4.24
N LEU A 101 -6.99 -5.04 -4.89
CA LEU A 101 -7.38 -6.28 -4.25
C LEU A 101 -6.93 -7.47 -5.12
N SER A 102 -5.96 -8.23 -4.62
CA SER A 102 -5.50 -9.43 -5.35
C SER A 102 -6.57 -10.52 -5.46
N ALA A 103 -7.52 -10.55 -4.52
CA ALA A 103 -8.68 -11.46 -4.59
C ALA A 103 -9.50 -11.28 -5.86
N LEU A 104 -9.56 -10.07 -6.43
CA LEU A 104 -10.27 -9.80 -7.70
C LEU A 104 -9.71 -10.56 -8.90
N LEU A 105 -8.53 -11.15 -8.78
CA LEU A 105 -8.02 -12.10 -9.79
C LEU A 105 -8.88 -13.37 -9.86
N PHE A 106 -9.55 -13.76 -8.79
CA PHE A 106 -10.30 -15.03 -8.69
C PHE A 106 -11.78 -14.81 -8.41
N GLU A 107 -12.13 -13.80 -7.65
CA GLU A 107 -13.50 -13.49 -7.23
C GLU A 107 -13.94 -12.13 -7.77
N PRO A 108 -15.08 -12.04 -8.49
CA PRO A 108 -15.55 -10.77 -9.03
C PRO A 108 -16.13 -9.83 -7.98
N LYS A 109 -16.52 -10.37 -6.81
CA LYS A 109 -17.23 -9.61 -5.77
C LYS A 109 -16.31 -9.39 -4.57
N PRO A 110 -15.82 -8.15 -4.39
CA PRO A 110 -14.99 -7.81 -3.22
C PRO A 110 -15.81 -7.85 -1.93
N THR A 111 -15.18 -8.24 -0.84
CA THR A 111 -15.77 -8.20 0.51
C THR A 111 -15.52 -6.87 1.23
N VAL A 112 -14.75 -5.98 0.62
CA VAL A 112 -14.37 -4.68 1.18
C VAL A 112 -14.69 -3.55 0.22
N SER A 113 -14.87 -2.35 0.74
CA SER A 113 -15.00 -1.13 -0.06
C SER A 113 -13.67 -0.44 -0.23
N VAL A 114 -13.53 0.31 -1.35
CA VAL A 114 -12.33 1.11 -1.65
C VAL A 114 -12.71 2.56 -1.85
N GLU A 115 -12.04 3.44 -1.12
CA GLU A 115 -12.27 4.88 -1.15
C GLU A 115 -10.96 5.62 -1.42
N ALA A 116 -11.04 6.67 -2.24
CA ALA A 116 -9.92 7.58 -2.51
C ALA A 116 -9.71 8.56 -1.36
N ILE A 117 -8.50 8.62 -0.80
CA ILE A 117 -8.12 9.59 0.24
C ILE A 117 -7.74 10.94 -0.39
N THR A 118 -6.99 10.88 -1.48
CA THR A 118 -6.64 12.02 -2.35
C THR A 118 -7.29 11.83 -3.71
N ASP A 119 -7.04 12.73 -4.65
CA ASP A 119 -7.32 12.42 -6.06
C ASP A 119 -6.48 11.23 -6.47
N VAL A 120 -7.12 10.22 -7.06
CA VAL A 120 -6.51 8.94 -7.44
C VAL A 120 -6.63 8.73 -8.94
N THR A 121 -5.53 8.35 -9.56
CA THR A 121 -5.55 7.73 -10.90
C THR A 121 -5.24 6.25 -10.73
N TYR A 122 -6.05 5.39 -11.33
CA TYR A 122 -5.83 3.95 -11.32
C TYR A 122 -6.05 3.38 -12.73
N ARG A 123 -5.43 2.24 -13.01
CA ARG A 123 -5.64 1.49 -14.25
C ARG A 123 -6.43 0.24 -13.96
N VAL A 124 -7.31 -0.10 -14.88
CA VAL A 124 -8.10 -1.32 -14.84
C VAL A 124 -7.63 -2.28 -15.94
N PHE A 125 -7.51 -3.54 -15.57
CA PHE A 125 -7.15 -4.64 -16.44
C PHE A 125 -8.28 -5.65 -16.44
N ASN A 126 -8.64 -6.16 -17.61
CA ASN A 126 -9.61 -7.26 -17.67
C ASN A 126 -9.08 -8.44 -16.86
N ARG A 127 -9.92 -9.00 -15.99
CA ARG A 127 -9.53 -10.06 -15.06
C ARG A 127 -9.11 -11.34 -15.77
N ALA A 128 -9.85 -11.76 -16.83
CA ALA A 128 -9.55 -12.99 -17.55
C ALA A 128 -8.20 -12.89 -18.27
N ASP A 129 -7.97 -11.78 -18.98
CA ASP A 129 -6.71 -11.52 -19.69
C ASP A 129 -5.52 -11.46 -18.72
N LEU A 130 -5.72 -10.81 -17.58
CA LEU A 130 -4.66 -10.69 -16.56
C LEU A 130 -4.32 -12.05 -15.95
N ARG A 131 -5.33 -12.86 -15.63
CA ARG A 131 -5.14 -14.23 -15.13
C ARG A 131 -4.41 -15.11 -16.14
N GLU A 132 -4.88 -15.15 -17.38
CA GLU A 132 -4.27 -15.95 -18.44
C GLU A 132 -2.76 -15.66 -18.53
N ARG A 133 -2.39 -14.37 -18.54
CA ARG A 133 -0.98 -13.98 -18.63
C ARG A 133 -0.17 -14.29 -17.37
N LEU A 134 -0.75 -14.07 -16.18
CA LEU A 134 -0.08 -14.38 -14.91
C LEU A 134 0.28 -15.86 -14.80
N PHE A 135 -0.59 -16.73 -15.28
CA PHE A 135 -0.41 -18.17 -15.17
C PHE A 135 0.16 -18.82 -16.45
N SER A 136 0.46 -18.03 -17.49
CA SER A 136 1.11 -18.52 -18.71
C SER A 136 2.58 -18.91 -18.51
N LYS A 137 3.22 -18.40 -17.44
CA LYS A 137 4.63 -18.65 -17.11
C LYS A 137 4.80 -18.89 -15.63
N ALA A 138 5.57 -19.91 -15.28
CA ALA A 138 5.79 -20.29 -13.89
C ALA A 138 6.45 -19.17 -13.07
N ASP A 139 7.39 -18.41 -13.65
CA ASP A 139 8.09 -17.31 -12.98
C ASP A 139 7.14 -16.15 -12.61
N LEU A 140 6.12 -15.89 -13.42
CA LEU A 140 5.10 -14.86 -13.09
C LEU A 140 4.19 -15.33 -11.95
N ALA A 141 3.81 -16.59 -11.94
CA ALA A 141 3.03 -17.17 -10.85
C ALA A 141 3.81 -17.16 -9.52
N GLU A 142 5.13 -17.47 -9.56
CA GLU A 142 6.00 -17.40 -8.39
C GLU A 142 6.11 -15.97 -7.86
N LYS A 143 6.33 -14.99 -8.73
CA LYS A 143 6.35 -13.57 -8.33
C LYS A 143 5.03 -13.11 -7.72
N LEU A 144 3.90 -13.57 -8.25
CA LEU A 144 2.58 -13.29 -7.67
C LEU A 144 2.45 -13.91 -6.27
N ALA A 145 2.94 -15.14 -6.09
CA ALA A 145 2.95 -15.81 -4.78
C ALA A 145 3.77 -15.03 -3.74
N VAL A 146 4.90 -14.44 -4.14
CA VAL A 146 5.71 -13.55 -3.27
C VAL A 146 4.89 -12.33 -2.83
N LEU A 147 4.18 -11.67 -3.75
CA LEU A 147 3.32 -10.53 -3.42
C LEU A 147 2.17 -10.92 -2.47
N TRP A 148 1.58 -12.10 -2.65
CA TRP A 148 0.56 -12.61 -1.75
C TRP A 148 1.09 -12.94 -0.36
N THR A 149 2.26 -13.57 -0.29
CA THR A 149 2.93 -13.86 0.98
C THR A 149 3.18 -12.58 1.77
N GLU A 150 3.64 -11.53 1.09
CA GLU A 150 3.84 -10.23 1.71
C GLU A 150 2.53 -9.57 2.15
N SER A 151 1.47 -9.69 1.35
CA SER A 151 0.14 -9.20 1.72
C SER A 151 -0.42 -9.95 2.94
N LYS A 152 -0.26 -11.28 2.96
CA LYS A 152 -0.65 -12.11 4.11
C LYS A 152 0.12 -11.72 5.38
N ARG A 153 1.44 -11.54 5.27
CA ARG A 153 2.28 -11.12 6.40
C ARG A 153 1.78 -9.79 6.99
N ARG A 154 1.45 -8.81 6.14
CA ARG A 154 0.88 -7.53 6.60
C ARG A 154 -0.47 -7.68 7.30
N ALA A 155 -1.32 -8.58 6.81
CA ALA A 155 -2.60 -8.86 7.45
C ALA A 155 -2.40 -9.52 8.83
N ASP A 156 -1.48 -10.49 8.95
CA ASP A 156 -1.16 -11.13 10.22
C ASP A 156 -0.58 -10.13 11.23
N GLU A 157 0.27 -9.22 10.77
CA GLU A 157 0.81 -8.15 11.60
C GLU A 157 -0.28 -7.19 12.09
N LEU A 158 -1.25 -6.84 11.25
CA LEU A 158 -2.41 -6.02 11.67
C LEU A 158 -3.22 -6.72 12.77
N ILE A 159 -3.43 -8.03 12.66
CA ILE A 159 -4.11 -8.83 13.70
C ILE A 159 -3.34 -8.73 15.04
N VAL A 160 -2.02 -8.90 15.00
CA VAL A 160 -1.18 -8.76 16.20
C VAL A 160 -1.22 -7.34 16.75
N ASP A 161 -1.19 -6.34 15.86
CA ASP A 161 -1.27 -4.94 16.24
C ASP A 161 -2.57 -4.64 17.01
N LEU A 162 -3.70 -5.03 16.44
CA LEU A 162 -5.01 -4.78 17.05
C LEU A 162 -5.24 -5.60 18.31
N GLY A 163 -4.73 -6.84 18.35
CA GLY A 163 -5.00 -7.78 19.43
C GLY A 163 -4.03 -7.72 20.61
N ARG A 164 -2.80 -7.24 20.43
CA ARG A 164 -1.74 -7.37 21.45
C ARG A 164 -0.93 -6.12 21.72
N ARG A 165 -0.85 -5.17 20.79
CA ARG A 165 -0.03 -3.97 20.97
C ARG A 165 -0.81 -2.84 21.63
N GLY A 166 -0.10 -2.05 22.46
CA GLY A 166 -0.64 -0.84 23.04
C GLY A 166 -0.89 0.25 21.99
N ALA A 167 -1.71 1.22 22.31
CA ALA A 167 -2.09 2.28 21.37
C ALA A 167 -0.88 3.07 20.80
N PRO A 168 0.13 3.48 21.61
CA PRO A 168 1.32 4.13 21.08
C PRO A 168 2.11 3.25 20.11
N GLU A 169 2.23 1.95 20.40
CA GLU A 169 2.94 0.97 19.58
C GLU A 169 2.28 0.82 18.20
N ARG A 170 0.94 0.72 18.17
CA ARG A 170 0.14 0.61 16.92
C ARG A 170 0.30 1.84 16.03
N VAL A 171 0.20 3.04 16.62
CA VAL A 171 0.37 4.29 15.86
C VAL A 171 1.81 4.42 15.34
N ALA A 172 2.82 4.18 16.18
CA ALA A 172 4.22 4.23 15.77
C ALA A 172 4.51 3.27 14.61
N ARG A 173 4.01 2.03 14.70
CA ARG A 173 4.17 1.02 13.66
C ARG A 173 3.50 1.41 12.35
N LEU A 174 2.26 1.90 12.39
CA LEU A 174 1.56 2.38 11.20
C LEU A 174 2.37 3.46 10.48
N LEU A 175 2.86 4.47 11.22
CA LEU A 175 3.66 5.56 10.65
C LEU A 175 4.94 5.04 10.00
N LEU A 176 5.68 4.16 10.69
CA LEU A 176 6.91 3.56 10.15
C LEU A 176 6.62 2.75 8.89
N THR A 177 5.63 1.86 8.92
CA THR A 177 5.27 1.02 7.77
C THR A 177 4.89 1.86 6.55
N LEU A 178 4.15 2.95 6.73
CA LEU A 178 3.77 3.84 5.63
C LEU A 178 4.99 4.60 5.09
N VAL A 179 5.84 5.12 5.96
CA VAL A 179 7.07 5.79 5.54
C VAL A 179 7.99 4.83 4.79
N GLU A 180 8.22 3.62 5.29
CA GLU A 180 9.03 2.60 4.61
C GLU A 180 8.50 2.23 3.22
N ARG A 181 7.17 2.15 3.06
CA ARG A 181 6.54 1.89 1.76
C ARG A 181 6.65 3.06 0.78
N LEU A 182 6.68 4.30 1.27
CA LEU A 182 6.79 5.51 0.47
C LEU A 182 8.23 5.84 0.10
N GLN A 183 9.17 5.45 0.96
CA GLN A 183 10.57 5.76 0.75
C GLN A 183 11.18 4.93 -0.36
N THR A 184 11.86 5.64 -1.17
CA THR A 184 12.78 5.11 -2.14
C THR A 184 14.10 4.78 -1.46
N ARG A 185 14.65 3.64 -1.74
CA ARG A 185 15.91 2.97 -1.35
C ARG A 185 17.15 3.80 -0.92
N ASP A 186 17.07 5.09 -0.70
CA ASP A 186 18.18 5.91 -0.18
C ASP A 186 18.21 6.00 1.35
N MET A 187 17.90 4.91 2.03
CA MET A 187 17.94 4.76 3.49
C MET A 187 19.35 4.68 4.08
N THR A 188 20.39 5.00 3.32
CA THR A 188 21.78 4.91 3.82
C THR A 188 22.25 6.16 4.59
N SER A 189 21.51 7.25 4.56
CA SER A 189 21.80 8.46 5.33
C SER A 189 20.82 8.57 6.50
N GLY A 190 21.33 8.51 7.72
CA GLY A 190 20.58 8.60 8.99
C GLY A 190 19.93 9.96 9.26
N GLY A 191 19.42 10.63 8.23
CA GLY A 191 18.71 11.89 8.32
C GLY A 191 17.19 11.73 8.47
N PRO A 192 16.46 12.82 8.79
CA PRO A 192 15.01 12.81 8.91
C PRO A 192 14.35 12.49 7.58
N PHE A 193 13.36 11.59 7.62
CA PHE A 193 12.62 11.13 6.45
C PHE A 193 11.33 11.91 6.27
N GLU A 194 11.19 12.66 5.19
CA GLU A 194 9.99 13.41 4.85
C GLU A 194 9.20 12.71 3.73
N VAL A 195 7.88 12.55 3.96
CA VAL A 195 6.96 11.96 2.99
C VAL A 195 5.67 12.76 2.90
N ASP A 196 5.03 12.78 1.71
CA ASP A 196 3.64 13.27 1.57
C ASP A 196 2.71 12.36 2.36
N PHE A 197 1.97 12.93 3.31
CA PHE A 197 1.17 12.19 4.27
C PHE A 197 -0.22 12.82 4.39
N PRO A 198 -1.15 12.47 3.49
CA PRO A 198 -2.47 13.09 3.42
C PRO A 198 -3.46 12.54 4.45
N LEU A 199 -3.00 11.68 5.38
CA LEU A 199 -3.88 11.04 6.35
C LEU A 199 -4.32 12.02 7.44
N ARG A 200 -5.63 12.02 7.72
CA ARG A 200 -6.22 12.71 8.85
C ARG A 200 -6.28 11.78 10.07
N GLN A 201 -6.49 12.34 11.25
CA GLN A 201 -6.55 11.59 12.51
C GLN A 201 -7.59 10.46 12.48
N HIS A 202 -8.74 10.65 11.83
CA HIS A 202 -9.75 9.60 11.70
C HIS A 202 -9.27 8.43 10.82
N HIS A 203 -8.49 8.69 9.75
CA HIS A 203 -7.92 7.59 8.95
C HIS A 203 -6.95 6.74 9.79
N ILE A 204 -6.12 7.41 10.61
CA ILE A 204 -5.20 6.69 11.53
C ILE A 204 -6.02 5.93 12.57
N ALA A 205 -7.03 6.57 13.16
CA ALA A 205 -7.89 5.97 14.17
C ALA A 205 -8.59 4.71 13.65
N ASP A 206 -9.23 4.80 12.48
CA ASP A 206 -9.93 3.69 11.84
C ASP A 206 -8.96 2.54 11.44
N ALA A 207 -7.69 2.85 11.20
CA ALA A 207 -6.69 1.82 10.86
C ALA A 207 -6.13 1.10 12.10
N VAL A 208 -5.99 1.80 13.23
CA VAL A 208 -5.37 1.23 14.44
C VAL A 208 -6.38 0.90 15.55
N GLY A 209 -7.68 1.00 15.28
CA GLY A 209 -8.74 0.69 16.26
C GLY A 209 -8.72 1.63 17.47
N LEU A 210 -8.63 2.94 17.23
CA LEU A 210 -8.64 3.99 18.25
C LEU A 210 -9.68 5.07 17.93
N THR A 211 -9.90 5.98 18.85
CA THR A 211 -10.68 7.20 18.56
C THR A 211 -9.78 8.29 17.98
N PRO A 212 -10.29 9.21 17.13
CA PRO A 212 -9.52 10.35 16.63
C PRO A 212 -8.91 11.21 17.73
N VAL A 213 -9.61 11.38 18.86
CA VAL A 213 -9.12 12.12 20.04
C VAL A 213 -7.89 11.44 20.64
N HIS A 214 -7.93 10.12 20.79
CA HIS A 214 -6.78 9.36 21.31
C HIS A 214 -5.58 9.46 20.36
N VAL A 215 -5.80 9.32 19.04
CA VAL A 215 -4.75 9.51 18.03
C VAL A 215 -4.16 10.91 18.09
N SER A 216 -4.99 11.96 18.22
CA SER A 216 -4.52 13.34 18.34
C SER A 216 -3.56 13.52 19.54
N LYS A 217 -3.91 12.95 20.68
CA LYS A 217 -3.06 12.97 21.88
C LYS A 217 -1.73 12.26 21.65
N LEU A 218 -1.75 11.05 21.09
CA LEU A 218 -0.53 10.28 20.80
C LEU A 218 0.39 11.00 19.80
N LEU A 219 -0.16 11.56 18.73
CA LEU A 219 0.63 12.32 17.76
C LEU A 219 1.23 13.60 18.39
N SER A 220 0.52 14.23 19.33
CA SER A 220 1.05 15.37 20.10
C SER A 220 2.19 14.95 21.02
N ASP A 221 2.06 13.79 21.65
CA ASP A 221 3.12 13.22 22.50
C ASP A 221 4.35 12.85 21.66
N PHE A 222 4.18 12.23 20.48
CA PHE A 222 5.30 11.94 19.60
C PHE A 222 6.01 13.19 19.13
N ARG A 223 5.29 14.28 18.83
CA ARG A 223 5.89 15.57 18.47
C ARG A 223 6.67 16.19 19.64
N ARG A 224 6.10 16.23 20.85
CA ARG A 224 6.77 16.77 22.03
C ARG A 224 8.05 16.02 22.38
N ASN A 225 8.05 14.70 22.14
CA ASN A 225 9.22 13.86 22.42
C ASN A 225 10.23 13.84 21.26
N GLY A 226 10.04 14.66 20.22
CA GLY A 226 10.97 14.77 19.10
C GLY A 226 11.04 13.52 18.22
N LEU A 227 10.02 12.66 18.22
CA LEU A 227 9.99 11.45 17.41
C LEU A 227 9.57 11.74 15.97
N ILE A 228 8.59 12.65 15.81
CA ILE A 228 8.04 13.02 14.51
C ILE A 228 7.81 14.53 14.40
N ARG A 229 7.78 15.02 13.17
CA ARG A 229 7.15 16.30 12.81
C ARG A 229 6.04 16.03 11.83
N LEU A 230 4.85 16.56 12.10
CA LEU A 230 3.68 16.38 11.27
C LEU A 230 3.13 17.77 10.93
N SER A 231 3.03 18.07 9.66
CA SER A 231 2.34 19.25 9.09
C SER A 231 1.07 18.81 8.37
N GLU A 232 0.37 19.72 7.70
CA GLU A 232 -0.90 19.43 7.02
C GLU A 232 -0.80 18.28 6.00
N ARG A 233 0.35 18.13 5.33
CA ARG A 233 0.56 17.14 4.29
C ARG A 233 1.91 16.43 4.36
N ALA A 234 2.72 16.68 5.35
CA ALA A 234 4.04 16.07 5.45
C ALA A 234 4.25 15.42 6.81
N LEU A 235 4.78 14.22 6.78
CA LEU A 235 5.28 13.49 7.95
C LEU A 235 6.79 13.37 7.84
N VAL A 236 7.49 13.80 8.89
CA VAL A 236 8.94 13.61 9.05
C VAL A 236 9.16 12.73 10.26
N ILE A 237 9.87 11.62 10.10
CA ILE A 237 10.38 10.83 11.23
C ILE A 237 11.70 11.45 11.64
N LEU A 238 11.75 12.03 12.84
CA LEU A 238 12.94 12.71 13.38
C LEU A 238 13.90 11.74 14.08
N ASP A 239 13.35 10.73 14.74
CA ASP A 239 14.12 9.71 15.46
C ASP A 239 13.58 8.31 15.11
N PRO A 240 14.07 7.72 14.00
CA PRO A 240 13.59 6.41 13.53
C PRO A 240 13.85 5.29 14.56
N ASP A 241 14.98 5.33 15.25
CA ASP A 241 15.38 4.23 16.14
C ASP A 241 14.51 4.20 17.39
N ARG A 242 14.25 5.37 18.01
CA ARG A 242 13.32 5.44 19.14
C ARG A 242 11.89 5.11 18.73
N LEU A 243 11.47 5.51 17.51
CA LEU A 243 10.13 5.16 17.02
C LEU A 243 10.01 3.66 16.72
N ARG A 244 11.07 3.02 16.18
CA ARG A 244 11.16 1.56 16.03
C ARG A 244 11.11 0.83 17.36
N ALA A 245 11.90 1.27 18.32
CA ALA A 245 11.89 0.70 19.67
C ALA A 245 10.49 0.79 20.31
N LEU A 246 9.82 1.94 20.17
CA LEU A 246 8.43 2.11 20.64
C LEU A 246 7.46 1.16 19.93
N SER A 247 7.60 0.97 18.63
CA SER A 247 6.74 0.10 17.84
C SER A 247 6.95 -1.40 18.10
N LYS A 248 8.00 -1.76 18.83
CA LYS A 248 8.44 -3.15 19.05
C LYS A 248 8.59 -3.93 17.74
N LEU A 249 9.01 -3.24 16.67
CA LEU A 249 9.48 -3.88 15.45
C LEU A 249 10.78 -4.64 15.74
N ARG A 250 10.81 -5.93 15.43
CA ARG A 250 12.02 -6.76 15.49
C ARG A 250 12.77 -6.71 14.18
#